data_5e5380388a57d4bfa483a184b7d15b40
#
_entry.id   5e5380388a57d4bfa483a184b7d15b40
#
_cell.length_a   1.000
_cell.length_b   1.000
_cell.length_c   1.000
_cell.angle_alpha   90.00
_cell.angle_beta   90.00
_cell.angle_gamma   90.00
#
_symmetry.space_group_name_H-M   'P 1'
#
loop_
_entity.id
_entity.type
_entity.pdbx_description
1 polymer ?
#
loop_
_entity_poly.entity_id
_entity_poly.type
_entity_poly.pdbx_seq_one_letter_code
_entity_poly.pdbx_strand_id
1 'polypeptide(L)'
;MKYCLSIFLSAAILFYSCSHNKYAVTNKTYKQQIKQYSKLLLEYPMKDSAGLPYAADWAGTTNLSMRRPNFVIIHHTAQNSCEQTLQTFTLPRTQVSSHYVICRDGTVQHMLNDLLRAHHAGVSKWGNTTDLNSSSIGIELDNNGFESFSETQINSLLILLDRLKKAYLIPTSNFIGHGDIAPTRKNDPNWRFPWKMLAEKAFGYWFDDATNVELPANFDHLQALRIVGYDLKDTNAAIVGFKRHWLQDTTRGLNAEQLKVLYQL
;
A
#
# COMPACT_ATOMS: atom_id res chain seq x y z
N MET A 1 50.01 53.72 38.66
CA MET A 1 48.85 52.85 38.75
C MET A 1 48.44 52.37 37.35
N LYS A 2 48.76 51.11 37.00
CA LYS A 2 48.47 50.52 35.71
C LYS A 2 47.43 49.46 35.96
N TYR A 3 46.20 49.65 35.42
CA TYR A 3 45.13 48.66 35.47
C TYR A 3 45.30 47.72 34.30
N CYS A 4 45.60 46.44 34.58
CA CYS A 4 45.50 45.35 33.62
C CYS A 4 44.00 44.89 33.51
N LEU A 5 43.42 45.07 32.33
CA LEU A 5 42.08 44.58 32.00
C LEU A 5 42.21 43.15 31.42
N SER A 6 41.88 42.17 32.21
CA SER A 6 41.86 40.77 31.77
C SER A 6 40.54 40.48 31.01
N ILE A 7 40.64 40.29 29.71
CA ILE A 7 39.51 39.86 28.85
C ILE A 7 39.39 38.35 28.97
N PHE A 8 38.32 37.86 29.64
CA PHE A 8 37.91 36.47 29.61
C PHE A 8 37.17 36.18 28.28
N LEU A 9 37.87 35.47 27.39
CA LEU A 9 37.27 34.97 26.15
C LEU A 9 36.54 33.63 26.46
N SER A 10 35.24 33.70 26.66
CA SER A 10 34.40 32.49 26.82
C SER A 10 34.21 31.81 25.47
N ALA A 11 34.96 30.75 25.21
CA ALA A 11 34.73 29.90 24.05
C ALA A 11 33.47 29.07 24.26
N ALA A 12 32.37 29.46 23.65
CA ALA A 12 31.15 28.64 23.56
C ALA A 12 31.43 27.47 22.59
N ILE A 13 31.70 26.31 23.13
CA ILE A 13 31.78 25.05 22.36
C ILE A 13 30.37 24.66 21.97
N LEU A 14 30.00 24.97 20.73
CA LEU A 14 28.78 24.45 20.10
C LEU A 14 28.96 22.94 19.84
N PHE A 15 28.43 22.12 20.72
CA PHE A 15 28.24 20.70 20.44
C PHE A 15 27.24 20.55 19.31
N TYR A 16 27.71 20.47 18.06
CA TYR A 16 26.93 19.94 16.97
C TYR A 16 26.72 18.45 17.26
N SER A 17 25.58 18.13 17.88
CA SER A 17 25.10 16.76 17.93
C SER A 17 24.79 16.34 16.49
N CYS A 18 25.73 15.66 15.83
CA CYS A 18 25.48 14.95 14.60
C CYS A 18 24.48 13.85 14.92
N SER A 19 23.19 14.10 14.73
CA SER A 19 22.19 13.04 14.81
C SER A 19 22.54 12.02 13.72
N HIS A 20 23.09 10.89 14.12
CA HIS A 20 23.44 9.82 13.20
C HIS A 20 22.16 9.24 12.61
N ASN A 21 21.95 9.43 11.30
CA ASN A 21 20.80 8.83 10.63
C ASN A 21 20.91 7.30 10.65
N LYS A 22 20.11 6.66 11.48
CA LYS A 22 20.11 5.19 11.68
C LYS A 22 19.87 4.40 10.39
N TYR A 23 19.29 5.02 9.36
CA TYR A 23 19.05 4.42 8.04
C TYR A 23 20.11 4.81 6.99
N ALA A 24 21.22 5.42 7.36
CA ALA A 24 22.23 5.92 6.42
C ALA A 24 22.76 4.83 5.47
N VAL A 25 23.00 3.63 5.99
CA VAL A 25 23.47 2.48 5.20
C VAL A 25 22.41 2.04 4.17
N THR A 26 21.19 1.85 4.61
CA THR A 26 20.07 1.45 3.75
C THR A 26 19.80 2.51 2.68
N ASN A 27 19.80 3.79 3.05
CA ASN A 27 19.60 4.90 2.12
C ASN A 27 20.71 4.97 1.06
N LYS A 28 21.96 4.64 1.43
CA LYS A 28 23.08 4.55 0.47
C LYS A 28 22.83 3.40 -0.52
N THR A 29 22.44 2.23 -0.03
CA THR A 29 22.11 1.05 -0.87
C THR A 29 20.97 1.37 -1.82
N TYR A 30 19.86 1.97 -1.32
CA TYR A 30 18.74 2.42 -2.15
C TYR A 30 19.20 3.32 -3.32
N LYS A 31 20.01 4.34 -3.04
CA LYS A 31 20.55 5.25 -4.06
C LYS A 31 21.41 4.52 -5.10
N GLN A 32 22.19 3.53 -4.66
CA GLN A 32 23.01 2.71 -5.57
C GLN A 32 22.12 1.84 -6.49
N GLN A 33 21.08 1.22 -5.98
CA GLN A 33 20.11 0.47 -6.77
C GLN A 33 19.40 1.36 -7.81
N ILE A 34 18.94 2.54 -7.42
CA ILE A 34 18.32 3.50 -8.35
C ILE A 34 19.30 3.89 -9.47
N LYS A 35 20.56 4.12 -9.14
CA LYS A 35 21.61 4.40 -10.15
C LYS A 35 21.82 3.24 -11.10
N GLN A 36 21.75 1.99 -10.63
CA GLN A 36 21.81 0.79 -11.48
C GLN A 36 20.60 0.70 -12.42
N TYR A 37 19.37 0.89 -11.89
CA TYR A 37 18.16 0.91 -12.72
C TYR A 37 18.19 2.02 -13.77
N SER A 38 18.68 3.21 -13.42
CA SER A 38 18.84 4.29 -14.40
C SER A 38 19.79 3.91 -15.55
N LYS A 39 20.86 3.16 -15.27
CA LYS A 39 21.75 2.65 -16.31
C LYS A 39 21.07 1.62 -17.21
N LEU A 40 20.31 0.69 -16.61
CA LEU A 40 19.55 -0.32 -17.39
C LEU A 40 18.53 0.34 -18.32
N LEU A 41 17.88 1.42 -17.87
CA LEU A 41 16.93 2.17 -18.69
C LEU A 41 17.58 2.91 -19.88
N LEU A 42 18.89 3.17 -19.82
CA LEU A 42 19.65 3.80 -20.89
C LEU A 42 20.25 2.77 -21.88
N GLU A 43 20.22 1.49 -21.51
CA GLU A 43 20.68 0.44 -22.42
C GLU A 43 19.64 0.19 -23.52
N TYR A 44 20.15 -0.23 -24.70
CA TYR A 44 19.29 -0.69 -25.78
C TYR A 44 18.33 -1.76 -25.29
N PRO A 45 17.03 -1.66 -25.63
CA PRO A 45 16.14 -2.76 -25.33
C PRO A 45 16.64 -4.02 -26.04
N MET A 46 16.95 -5.02 -25.24
CA MET A 46 17.23 -6.40 -25.68
C MET A 46 18.35 -6.56 -26.71
N LYS A 47 19.56 -6.70 -26.25
CA LYS A 47 20.67 -7.25 -27.05
C LYS A 47 20.60 -8.78 -27.18
N ASP A 48 19.48 -9.39 -26.85
CA ASP A 48 19.30 -10.81 -26.93
C ASP A 48 19.33 -11.22 -28.43
N SER A 49 20.35 -12.00 -28.74
CA SER A 49 20.55 -12.55 -30.07
C SER A 49 19.67 -13.78 -30.37
N ALA A 50 18.58 -14.03 -29.67
CA ALA A 50 17.71 -15.21 -29.86
C ALA A 50 17.30 -15.50 -31.34
N GLY A 51 18.12 -15.09 -32.30
CA GLY A 51 17.91 -15.28 -33.74
C GLY A 51 16.94 -14.25 -34.35
N LEU A 52 16.55 -13.22 -33.60
CA LEU A 52 15.69 -12.16 -34.12
C LEU A 52 16.51 -11.22 -35.04
N PRO A 53 16.00 -10.88 -36.24
CA PRO A 53 16.67 -9.98 -37.17
C PRO A 53 16.46 -8.51 -36.76
N TYR A 54 17.17 -8.07 -35.72
CA TYR A 54 17.10 -6.67 -35.31
C TYR A 54 17.65 -5.74 -36.39
N ALA A 55 17.02 -4.58 -36.55
CA ALA A 55 17.52 -3.53 -37.40
C ALA A 55 18.92 -3.07 -36.98
N ALA A 56 19.77 -2.70 -37.95
CA ALA A 56 21.12 -2.20 -37.66
C ALA A 56 21.06 -0.85 -36.86
N ASP A 57 20.08 -0.01 -37.19
CA ASP A 57 19.88 1.26 -36.55
C ASP A 57 18.70 1.19 -35.55
N TRP A 58 18.92 1.66 -34.34
CA TRP A 58 17.86 1.79 -33.34
C TRP A 58 17.04 3.04 -33.55
N ALA A 59 15.71 2.89 -33.56
CA ALA A 59 14.75 3.99 -33.60
C ALA A 59 14.04 4.10 -32.26
N GLY A 60 14.50 5.00 -31.38
CA GLY A 60 13.88 5.27 -30.08
C GLY A 60 12.64 6.14 -30.24
N THR A 61 11.53 5.73 -29.60
CA THR A 61 10.34 6.58 -29.49
C THR A 61 10.47 7.60 -28.37
N THR A 62 9.93 8.80 -28.55
CA THR A 62 9.78 9.81 -27.51
C THR A 62 8.41 9.73 -26.79
N ASN A 63 7.52 8.83 -27.23
CA ASN A 63 6.19 8.62 -26.66
C ASN A 63 6.27 7.57 -25.56
N LEU A 64 6.82 7.95 -24.40
CA LEU A 64 6.99 7.07 -23.27
C LEU A 64 6.67 7.78 -21.94
N SER A 65 6.33 7.00 -20.93
CA SER A 65 6.16 7.46 -19.55
C SER A 65 6.54 6.38 -18.56
N MET A 66 6.71 6.76 -17.30
CA MET A 66 6.86 5.79 -16.21
C MET A 66 5.53 5.07 -15.96
N ARG A 67 5.58 3.89 -15.30
CA ARG A 67 4.35 3.21 -14.86
C ARG A 67 3.50 4.14 -13.99
N ARG A 68 2.20 4.00 -14.06
CA ARG A 68 1.25 4.70 -13.20
C ARG A 68 0.53 3.69 -12.33
N PRO A 69 0.64 3.76 -10.98
CA PRO A 69 -0.15 2.91 -10.09
C PRO A 69 -1.65 3.14 -10.31
N ASN A 70 -2.41 2.06 -10.32
CA ASN A 70 -3.86 2.07 -10.54
C ASN A 70 -4.65 1.62 -9.31
N PHE A 71 -3.98 1.05 -8.31
CA PHE A 71 -4.57 0.59 -7.06
C PHE A 71 -3.84 1.18 -5.86
N VAL A 72 -4.53 1.29 -4.74
CA VAL A 72 -3.95 1.39 -3.41
C VAL A 72 -4.33 0.16 -2.63
N ILE A 73 -3.34 -0.53 -2.08
CA ILE A 73 -3.55 -1.67 -1.19
C ILE A 73 -3.21 -1.24 0.23
N ILE A 74 -4.20 -1.34 1.10
CA ILE A 74 -4.09 -0.98 2.50
C ILE A 74 -3.78 -2.23 3.32
N HIS A 75 -2.80 -2.12 4.22
CA HIS A 75 -2.32 -3.17 5.08
C HIS A 75 -2.37 -2.75 6.55
N HIS A 76 -2.27 -3.71 7.45
CA HIS A 76 -1.74 -3.49 8.78
C HIS A 76 -0.47 -4.31 8.98
N THR A 77 0.47 -3.79 9.75
CA THR A 77 1.82 -4.35 9.87
C THR A 77 1.89 -5.69 10.63
N ALA A 78 0.89 -5.99 11.47
CA ALA A 78 0.90 -7.09 12.43
C ALA A 78 2.16 -7.07 13.33
N GLN A 79 2.68 -5.87 13.65
CA GLN A 79 3.86 -5.66 14.47
C GLN A 79 3.54 -4.76 15.66
N ASN A 80 4.46 -4.73 16.64
CA ASN A 80 4.23 -4.03 17.90
C ASN A 80 4.63 -2.56 17.86
N SER A 81 5.40 -2.14 16.85
CA SER A 81 5.83 -0.74 16.70
C SER A 81 6.17 -0.40 15.25
N CYS A 82 6.03 0.88 14.93
CA CYS A 82 6.45 1.46 13.66
C CYS A 82 7.93 1.21 13.38
N GLU A 83 8.81 1.37 14.39
CA GLU A 83 10.23 1.11 14.28
C GLU A 83 10.53 -0.34 13.85
N GLN A 84 9.85 -1.31 14.43
CA GLN A 84 9.98 -2.72 14.06
C GLN A 84 9.61 -2.94 12.59
N THR A 85 8.56 -2.27 12.10
CA THR A 85 8.15 -2.33 10.70
C THR A 85 9.22 -1.74 9.77
N LEU A 86 9.73 -0.56 10.10
CA LEU A 86 10.77 0.09 9.30
C LEU A 86 12.05 -0.77 9.25
N GLN A 87 12.44 -1.39 10.36
CA GLN A 87 13.55 -2.33 10.37
C GLN A 87 13.28 -3.54 9.48
N THR A 88 12.09 -4.15 9.56
CA THR A 88 11.71 -5.29 8.73
C THR A 88 11.83 -4.96 7.24
N PHE A 89 11.35 -3.79 6.82
CA PHE A 89 11.35 -3.40 5.41
C PHE A 89 12.71 -2.92 4.88
N THR A 90 13.68 -2.68 5.76
CA THR A 90 15.05 -2.33 5.38
C THR A 90 16.00 -3.53 5.35
N LEU A 91 15.57 -4.71 5.82
CA LEU A 91 16.37 -5.93 5.84
C LEU A 91 16.22 -6.72 4.52
N PRO A 92 17.29 -6.92 3.73
CA PRO A 92 17.19 -7.63 2.45
C PRO A 92 16.63 -9.06 2.56
N ARG A 93 16.89 -9.75 3.69
CA ARG A 93 16.42 -11.13 3.91
C ARG A 93 14.91 -11.29 3.97
N THR A 94 14.16 -10.22 4.32
CA THR A 94 12.70 -10.27 4.44
C THR A 94 12.01 -10.27 3.09
N GLN A 95 12.64 -9.68 2.08
CA GLN A 95 12.12 -9.52 0.71
C GLN A 95 10.74 -8.84 0.64
N VAL A 96 10.34 -8.13 1.70
CA VAL A 96 9.10 -7.36 1.76
C VAL A 96 9.40 -5.87 1.84
N SER A 97 8.54 -5.08 1.24
CA SER A 97 8.61 -3.62 1.27
C SER A 97 7.24 -3.01 1.00
N SER A 98 7.05 -1.75 1.41
CA SER A 98 5.88 -0.94 1.11
C SER A 98 6.32 0.42 0.59
N HIS A 99 5.43 1.17 -0.06
CA HIS A 99 5.71 2.54 -0.47
C HIS A 99 5.63 3.47 0.75
N TYR A 100 4.65 3.25 1.62
CA TYR A 100 4.42 4.06 2.81
C TYR A 100 4.20 3.19 4.04
N VAL A 101 4.65 3.71 5.17
CA VAL A 101 4.27 3.24 6.50
C VAL A 101 3.71 4.43 7.27
N ILE A 102 2.54 4.28 7.88
CA ILE A 102 1.93 5.30 8.75
C ILE A 102 1.95 4.78 10.18
N CYS A 103 2.70 5.46 11.04
CA CYS A 103 2.83 5.10 12.45
C CYS A 103 1.53 5.44 13.22
N ARG A 104 1.37 4.91 14.45
CA ARG A 104 0.17 5.17 15.29
C ARG A 104 -0.05 6.63 15.61
N ASP A 105 1.02 7.43 15.68
CA ASP A 105 1.00 8.86 15.91
C ASP A 105 0.68 9.69 14.65
N GLY A 106 0.44 9.02 13.52
CA GLY A 106 0.17 9.64 12.23
C GLY A 106 1.42 10.02 11.43
N THR A 107 2.62 9.78 11.94
CA THR A 107 3.87 10.02 11.18
C THR A 107 3.91 9.15 9.93
N VAL A 108 4.12 9.77 8.76
CA VAL A 108 4.19 9.08 7.47
C VAL A 108 5.65 8.87 7.05
N GLN A 109 6.03 7.64 6.84
CA GLN A 109 7.32 7.24 6.28
C GLN A 109 7.15 6.88 4.80
N HIS A 110 7.74 7.67 3.89
CA HIS A 110 7.78 7.36 2.46
C HIS A 110 9.05 6.55 2.18
N MET A 111 8.93 5.23 2.05
CA MET A 111 10.07 4.31 1.97
C MET A 111 10.54 4.03 0.55
N LEU A 112 9.63 4.08 -0.42
CA LEU A 112 9.92 3.76 -1.81
C LEU A 112 9.21 4.75 -2.75
N ASN A 113 9.89 5.16 -3.82
CA ASN A 113 9.29 6.00 -4.86
C ASN A 113 8.07 5.30 -5.47
N ASP A 114 6.97 6.02 -5.63
CA ASP A 114 5.66 5.53 -6.10
C ASP A 114 5.71 4.84 -7.49
N LEU A 115 6.69 5.18 -8.30
CA LEU A 115 6.88 4.61 -9.65
C LEU A 115 7.68 3.30 -9.65
N LEU A 116 8.23 2.89 -8.52
CA LEU A 116 8.92 1.62 -8.34
C LEU A 116 7.94 0.54 -7.85
N ARG A 117 8.34 -0.70 -8.01
CA ARG A 117 7.57 -1.86 -7.58
C ARG A 117 7.94 -2.26 -6.16
N ALA A 118 7.07 -2.05 -5.18
CA ALA A 118 7.22 -2.59 -3.84
C ALA A 118 6.79 -4.06 -3.77
N HIS A 119 7.22 -4.77 -2.72
CA HIS A 119 6.89 -6.18 -2.48
C HIS A 119 5.95 -6.30 -1.27
N HIS A 120 4.66 -5.95 -1.44
CA HIS A 120 3.66 -5.93 -0.37
C HIS A 120 2.46 -6.85 -0.62
N ALA A 121 2.07 -7.07 -1.89
CA ALA A 121 0.87 -7.83 -2.22
C ALA A 121 1.11 -9.35 -2.28
N GLY A 122 2.33 -9.79 -2.58
CA GLY A 122 2.66 -11.20 -2.77
C GLY A 122 1.83 -11.84 -3.89
N VAL A 123 1.55 -13.14 -3.76
CA VAL A 123 0.59 -13.84 -4.65
C VAL A 123 -0.82 -13.35 -4.31
N SER A 124 -1.46 -12.70 -5.25
CA SER A 124 -2.73 -11.99 -5.05
C SER A 124 -3.51 -11.88 -6.35
N LYS A 125 -4.81 -11.61 -6.24
CA LYS A 125 -5.70 -11.41 -7.39
C LYS A 125 -6.86 -10.50 -7.00
N TRP A 126 -7.20 -9.56 -7.90
CA TRP A 126 -8.40 -8.75 -7.81
C TRP A 126 -9.00 -8.57 -9.20
N GLY A 127 -10.23 -9.05 -9.39
CA GLY A 127 -10.78 -9.17 -10.73
C GLY A 127 -9.88 -10.00 -11.63
N ASN A 128 -9.36 -9.41 -12.69
CA ASN A 128 -8.42 -10.06 -13.63
C ASN A 128 -6.94 -9.70 -13.36
N THR A 129 -6.66 -8.85 -12.38
CA THR A 129 -5.29 -8.41 -12.06
C THR A 129 -4.63 -9.37 -11.08
N THR A 130 -3.48 -9.94 -11.44
CA THR A 130 -2.73 -10.93 -10.64
C THR A 130 -1.38 -10.41 -10.12
N ASP A 131 -0.80 -9.38 -10.72
CA ASP A 131 0.44 -8.73 -10.26
C ASP A 131 0.14 -7.34 -9.66
N LEU A 132 -0.44 -7.34 -8.46
CA LEU A 132 -0.78 -6.11 -7.77
C LEU A 132 0.44 -5.37 -7.23
N ASN A 133 1.59 -6.02 -7.03
CA ASN A 133 2.84 -5.31 -6.75
C ASN A 133 3.25 -4.34 -7.88
N SER A 134 2.99 -4.70 -9.13
CA SER A 134 3.35 -3.87 -10.29
C SER A 134 2.34 -2.77 -10.59
N SER A 135 1.10 -2.89 -10.10
CA SER A 135 -0.01 -1.98 -10.44
C SER A 135 -0.51 -1.14 -9.27
N SER A 136 0.07 -1.27 -8.06
CA SER A 136 -0.43 -0.61 -6.86
C SER A 136 0.61 0.18 -6.08
N ILE A 137 0.10 0.98 -5.15
CA ILE A 137 0.82 1.57 -4.01
C ILE A 137 0.43 0.79 -2.76
N GLY A 138 1.40 0.23 -2.04
CA GLY A 138 1.18 -0.39 -0.73
C GLY A 138 1.33 0.64 0.39
N ILE A 139 0.37 0.67 1.31
CA ILE A 139 0.37 1.51 2.50
C ILE A 139 0.19 0.62 3.73
N GLU A 140 1.15 0.62 4.61
CA GLU A 140 1.14 -0.12 5.87
C GLU A 140 0.75 0.80 7.03
N LEU A 141 -0.21 0.38 7.81
CA LEU A 141 -0.60 1.04 9.05
C LEU A 141 -0.01 0.29 10.24
N ASP A 142 0.78 0.97 11.07
CA ASP A 142 1.33 0.37 12.28
C ASP A 142 0.18 -0.01 13.23
N ASN A 143 -0.07 -1.31 13.31
CA ASN A 143 -1.16 -1.92 14.07
C ASN A 143 -0.84 -3.40 14.28
N ASN A 144 -1.09 -3.92 15.48
CA ASN A 144 -0.78 -5.31 15.83
C ASN A 144 -1.75 -6.35 15.24
N GLY A 145 -2.79 -5.90 14.52
CA GLY A 145 -3.80 -6.75 13.89
C GLY A 145 -5.06 -6.98 14.71
N PHE A 146 -5.10 -6.52 15.97
CA PHE A 146 -6.22 -6.73 16.90
C PHE A 146 -6.81 -5.44 17.46
N GLU A 147 -6.09 -4.35 17.40
CA GLU A 147 -6.50 -3.04 17.92
C GLU A 147 -7.21 -2.19 16.87
N SER A 148 -7.89 -1.16 17.33
CA SER A 148 -8.46 -0.13 16.46
C SER A 148 -7.33 0.76 15.90
N PHE A 149 -7.59 1.42 14.78
CA PHE A 149 -6.68 2.39 14.19
C PHE A 149 -6.86 3.75 14.87
N SER A 150 -5.76 4.45 15.17
CA SER A 150 -5.85 5.75 15.81
C SER A 150 -6.41 6.81 14.86
N GLU A 151 -7.10 7.81 15.39
CA GLU A 151 -7.65 8.91 14.60
C GLU A 151 -6.55 9.67 13.85
N THR A 152 -5.42 9.94 14.49
CA THR A 152 -4.26 10.60 13.88
C THR A 152 -3.70 9.80 12.69
N GLN A 153 -3.66 8.47 12.83
CA GLN A 153 -3.21 7.58 11.76
C GLN A 153 -4.19 7.58 10.57
N ILE A 154 -5.50 7.52 10.83
CA ILE A 154 -6.53 7.58 9.77
C ILE A 154 -6.54 8.96 9.10
N ASN A 155 -6.39 10.05 9.83
CA ASN A 155 -6.30 11.38 9.24
C ASN A 155 -5.10 11.52 8.30
N SER A 156 -3.94 11.03 8.69
CA SER A 156 -2.74 10.99 7.82
C SER A 156 -2.96 10.12 6.59
N LEU A 157 -3.64 8.97 6.74
CA LEU A 157 -4.01 8.11 5.63
C LEU A 157 -4.90 8.85 4.63
N LEU A 158 -5.97 9.50 5.07
CA LEU A 158 -6.90 10.23 4.20
C LEU A 158 -6.19 11.32 3.38
N ILE A 159 -5.28 12.08 3.99
CA ILE A 159 -4.45 13.08 3.30
C ILE A 159 -3.58 12.42 2.23
N LEU A 160 -2.95 11.29 2.56
CA LEU A 160 -2.11 10.55 1.63
C LEU A 160 -2.93 9.99 0.46
N LEU A 161 -4.11 9.39 0.74
CA LEU A 161 -5.01 8.85 -0.28
C LEU A 161 -5.48 9.91 -1.26
N ASP A 162 -5.85 11.11 -0.77
CA ASP A 162 -6.24 12.24 -1.63
C ASP A 162 -5.10 12.66 -2.57
N ARG A 163 -3.88 12.77 -2.05
CA ARG A 163 -2.69 13.05 -2.84
C ARG A 163 -2.46 11.99 -3.92
N LEU A 164 -2.49 10.71 -3.57
CA LEU A 164 -2.24 9.61 -4.50
C LEU A 164 -3.34 9.51 -5.56
N LYS A 165 -4.61 9.65 -5.15
CA LYS A 165 -5.76 9.64 -6.05
C LYS A 165 -5.64 10.73 -7.11
N LYS A 166 -5.31 11.95 -6.72
CA LYS A 166 -5.14 13.08 -7.63
C LYS A 166 -3.91 12.93 -8.53
N ALA A 167 -2.77 12.54 -7.95
CA ALA A 167 -1.51 12.41 -8.70
C ALA A 167 -1.55 11.32 -9.77
N TYR A 168 -2.22 10.20 -9.48
CA TYR A 168 -2.22 9.03 -10.35
C TYR A 168 -3.58 8.72 -10.98
N LEU A 169 -4.60 9.53 -10.71
CA LEU A 169 -5.98 9.35 -11.20
C LEU A 169 -6.52 7.95 -10.85
N ILE A 170 -6.28 7.51 -9.61
CA ILE A 170 -6.70 6.18 -9.14
C ILE A 170 -8.24 6.15 -9.03
N PRO A 171 -8.93 5.20 -9.68
CA PRO A 171 -10.38 5.06 -9.58
C PRO A 171 -10.84 4.83 -8.15
N THR A 172 -12.03 5.33 -7.81
CA THR A 172 -12.63 5.15 -6.47
C THR A 172 -12.70 3.68 -6.05
N SER A 173 -13.03 2.78 -6.97
CA SER A 173 -13.11 1.33 -6.70
C SER A 173 -11.78 0.66 -6.35
N ASN A 174 -10.65 1.34 -6.56
CA ASN A 174 -9.33 0.71 -6.51
C ASN A 174 -8.56 0.99 -5.20
N PHE A 175 -9.28 1.36 -4.13
CA PHE A 175 -8.77 1.44 -2.76
C PHE A 175 -9.29 0.23 -2.01
N ILE A 176 -8.44 -0.78 -1.81
CA ILE A 176 -8.82 -2.11 -1.30
C ILE A 176 -7.80 -2.61 -0.27
N GLY A 177 -8.15 -3.68 0.44
CA GLY A 177 -7.31 -4.28 1.46
C GLY A 177 -6.48 -5.46 0.94
N HIS A 178 -5.40 -5.78 1.63
CA HIS A 178 -4.62 -6.97 1.34
C HIS A 178 -5.45 -8.25 1.53
N GLY A 179 -6.31 -8.26 2.56
CA GLY A 179 -7.24 -9.37 2.81
C GLY A 179 -8.31 -9.54 1.75
N ASP A 180 -8.55 -8.53 0.89
CA ASP A 180 -9.47 -8.64 -0.25
C ASP A 180 -8.80 -9.36 -1.42
N ILE A 181 -7.55 -8.99 -1.71
CA ILE A 181 -6.80 -9.51 -2.86
C ILE A 181 -6.11 -10.86 -2.59
N ALA A 182 -6.02 -11.28 -1.34
CA ALA A 182 -5.38 -12.52 -0.93
C ALA A 182 -6.09 -13.17 0.28
N PRO A 183 -7.42 -13.40 0.22
CA PRO A 183 -8.23 -13.75 1.38
C PRO A 183 -7.85 -15.10 2.02
N THR A 184 -7.21 -16.01 1.28
CA THR A 184 -6.77 -17.32 1.79
C THR A 184 -5.57 -17.24 2.74
N ARG A 185 -4.79 -16.15 2.71
CA ARG A 185 -3.54 -16.05 3.46
C ARG A 185 -3.37 -14.74 4.22
N LYS A 186 -4.28 -13.78 4.03
CA LYS A 186 -4.20 -12.42 4.58
C LYS A 186 -5.52 -11.98 5.20
N ASN A 187 -5.38 -11.21 6.28
CA ASN A 187 -6.50 -10.66 7.02
C ASN A 187 -6.34 -9.16 7.31
N ASP A 188 -5.36 -8.52 6.66
CA ASP A 188 -5.05 -7.10 6.80
C ASP A 188 -5.71 -6.22 5.70
N PRO A 189 -6.16 -5.00 6.04
CA PRO A 189 -6.31 -4.51 7.41
C PRO A 189 -7.37 -5.32 8.19
N ASN A 190 -7.27 -5.32 9.53
CA ASN A 190 -8.21 -6.06 10.35
C ASN A 190 -9.63 -5.49 10.23
N TRP A 191 -10.64 -6.24 10.70
CA TRP A 191 -12.06 -5.92 10.55
C TRP A 191 -12.51 -4.59 11.20
N ARG A 192 -11.68 -3.99 12.08
CA ARG A 192 -11.94 -2.68 12.71
C ARG A 192 -11.55 -1.51 11.81
N PHE A 193 -10.98 -1.78 10.63
CA PHE A 193 -10.58 -0.72 9.71
C PHE A 193 -11.82 0.03 9.19
N PRO A 194 -11.81 1.38 9.18
CA PRO A 194 -13.01 2.18 8.92
C PRO A 194 -13.32 2.35 7.41
N TRP A 195 -13.56 1.26 6.70
CA TRP A 195 -13.83 1.28 5.25
C TRP A 195 -14.95 2.23 4.84
N LYS A 196 -16.06 2.26 5.62
CA LYS A 196 -17.19 3.17 5.37
C LYS A 196 -16.74 4.64 5.35
N MET A 197 -15.94 5.05 6.32
CA MET A 197 -15.39 6.42 6.40
C MET A 197 -14.53 6.74 5.16
N LEU A 198 -13.73 5.79 4.68
CA LEU A 198 -12.94 5.98 3.47
C LEU A 198 -13.84 6.16 2.24
N ALA A 199 -14.86 5.33 2.10
CA ALA A 199 -15.83 5.40 1.01
C ALA A 199 -16.60 6.73 0.98
N GLU A 200 -16.98 7.28 2.13
CA GLU A 200 -17.59 8.61 2.28
C GLU A 200 -16.67 9.75 1.77
N LYS A 201 -15.36 9.47 1.69
CA LYS A 201 -14.34 10.36 1.09
C LYS A 201 -13.96 9.95 -0.33
N ALA A 202 -14.74 9.05 -0.94
CA ALA A 202 -14.50 8.50 -2.28
C ALA A 202 -13.20 7.68 -2.41
N PHE A 203 -12.75 7.03 -1.35
CA PHE A 203 -11.67 6.05 -1.34
C PHE A 203 -12.24 4.64 -1.10
N GLY A 204 -12.75 4.02 -2.13
CA GLY A 204 -13.55 2.82 -2.11
C GLY A 204 -15.04 3.13 -2.27
N TYR A 205 -15.84 2.07 -2.40
CA TYR A 205 -17.29 2.15 -2.37
C TYR A 205 -17.84 1.65 -1.04
N TRP A 206 -19.12 1.93 -0.80
CA TRP A 206 -19.88 1.38 0.31
C TRP A 206 -21.30 1.11 -0.19
N PHE A 207 -22.01 0.25 0.50
CA PHE A 207 -23.41 -0.04 0.21
C PHE A 207 -24.34 0.99 0.88
N ASP A 208 -25.53 1.18 0.29
CA ASP A 208 -26.62 1.93 0.88
C ASP A 208 -27.42 1.08 1.89
N ASP A 209 -28.53 1.61 2.44
CA ASP A 209 -29.40 0.85 3.33
C ASP A 209 -30.01 -0.36 2.57
N ALA A 210 -29.63 -1.55 3.00
CA ALA A 210 -30.06 -2.81 2.40
C ALA A 210 -31.35 -3.39 3.02
N THR A 211 -31.96 -2.71 4.00
CA THR A 211 -33.10 -3.23 4.78
C THR A 211 -34.25 -3.68 3.89
N ASN A 212 -34.63 -2.86 2.91
CA ASN A 212 -35.76 -3.09 2.03
C ASN A 212 -35.38 -3.72 0.66
N VAL A 213 -34.15 -4.23 0.54
CA VAL A 213 -33.71 -4.86 -0.68
C VAL A 213 -34.33 -6.23 -0.80
N GLU A 214 -34.99 -6.50 -1.94
CA GLU A 214 -35.51 -7.83 -2.32
C GLU A 214 -34.47 -8.51 -3.22
N LEU A 215 -34.07 -9.72 -2.83
CA LEU A 215 -33.15 -10.53 -3.62
C LEU A 215 -33.93 -11.24 -4.75
N PRO A 216 -33.43 -11.23 -6.00
CA PRO A 216 -33.95 -12.10 -7.04
C PRO A 216 -33.91 -13.57 -6.64
N ALA A 217 -34.91 -14.35 -7.01
CA ALA A 217 -35.00 -15.77 -6.66
C ALA A 217 -33.76 -16.59 -7.13
N ASN A 218 -33.08 -16.12 -8.17
CA ASN A 218 -31.89 -16.76 -8.75
C ASN A 218 -30.59 -16.01 -8.43
N PHE A 219 -30.56 -15.23 -7.36
CA PHE A 219 -29.35 -14.49 -6.97
C PHE A 219 -28.20 -15.45 -6.64
N ASP A 220 -27.12 -15.35 -7.42
CA ASP A 220 -25.88 -16.11 -7.22
C ASP A 220 -24.84 -15.26 -6.50
N HIS A 221 -24.67 -15.51 -5.22
CA HIS A 221 -23.71 -14.78 -4.38
C HIS A 221 -22.24 -15.02 -4.78
N LEU A 222 -21.90 -16.15 -5.39
CA LEU A 222 -20.53 -16.40 -5.86
C LEU A 222 -20.26 -15.57 -7.12
N GLN A 223 -21.22 -15.46 -8.01
CA GLN A 223 -21.10 -14.56 -9.16
C GLN A 223 -20.97 -13.11 -8.70
N ALA A 224 -21.76 -12.67 -7.73
CA ALA A 224 -21.69 -11.34 -7.16
C ALA A 224 -20.29 -11.05 -6.55
N LEU A 225 -19.75 -11.94 -5.72
CA LEU A 225 -18.39 -11.83 -5.18
C LEU A 225 -17.33 -11.70 -6.29
N ARG A 226 -17.48 -12.44 -7.38
CA ARG A 226 -16.59 -12.35 -8.55
C ARG A 226 -16.69 -10.98 -9.24
N ILE A 227 -17.90 -10.44 -9.37
CA ILE A 227 -18.14 -9.12 -9.97
C ILE A 227 -17.50 -8.03 -9.12
N VAL A 228 -17.63 -8.11 -7.79
CA VAL A 228 -16.94 -7.19 -6.85
C VAL A 228 -15.41 -7.25 -7.00
N GLY A 229 -14.85 -8.43 -7.32
CA GLY A 229 -13.43 -8.58 -7.59
C GLY A 229 -12.75 -9.76 -6.90
N TYR A 230 -13.42 -10.45 -5.99
CA TYR A 230 -12.84 -11.55 -5.20
C TYR A 230 -12.44 -12.76 -6.06
N ASP A 231 -11.27 -13.34 -5.75
CA ASP A 231 -10.87 -14.63 -6.31
C ASP A 231 -11.66 -15.76 -5.62
N LEU A 232 -12.37 -16.55 -6.40
CA LEU A 232 -13.22 -17.66 -5.92
C LEU A 232 -12.49 -19.00 -5.86
N LYS A 233 -11.15 -19.03 -5.95
CA LYS A 233 -10.38 -20.26 -5.77
C LYS A 233 -10.68 -20.92 -4.43
N ASP A 234 -10.93 -20.12 -3.39
CA ASP A 234 -11.47 -20.52 -2.09
C ASP A 234 -12.65 -19.61 -1.76
N THR A 235 -13.86 -20.12 -1.94
CA THR A 235 -15.12 -19.38 -1.76
C THR A 235 -15.34 -18.97 -0.30
N ASN A 236 -14.94 -19.82 0.66
CA ASN A 236 -15.06 -19.50 2.09
C ASN A 236 -14.14 -18.34 2.46
N ALA A 237 -12.89 -18.34 1.97
CA ALA A 237 -11.97 -17.25 2.21
C ALA A 237 -12.46 -15.95 1.54
N ALA A 238 -13.01 -16.00 0.34
CA ALA A 238 -13.61 -14.86 -0.34
C ALA A 238 -14.80 -14.27 0.45
N ILE A 239 -15.68 -15.10 0.98
CA ILE A 239 -16.79 -14.68 1.85
C ILE A 239 -16.28 -13.98 3.12
N VAL A 240 -15.26 -14.55 3.78
CA VAL A 240 -14.66 -13.93 4.98
C VAL A 240 -13.95 -12.61 4.65
N GLY A 241 -13.29 -12.53 3.48
CA GLY A 241 -12.70 -11.29 2.99
C GLY A 241 -13.76 -10.20 2.77
N PHE A 242 -14.82 -10.54 2.05
CA PHE A 242 -15.99 -9.67 1.85
C PHE A 242 -16.57 -9.18 3.19
N LYS A 243 -16.86 -10.08 4.11
CA LYS A 243 -17.44 -9.72 5.41
C LYS A 243 -16.52 -8.83 6.24
N ARG A 244 -15.20 -9.07 6.21
CA ARG A 244 -14.20 -8.24 6.90
C ARG A 244 -14.24 -6.80 6.39
N HIS A 245 -14.28 -6.63 5.08
CA HIS A 245 -14.27 -5.30 4.45
C HIS A 245 -15.60 -4.58 4.62
N TRP A 246 -16.70 -5.22 4.24
CA TRP A 246 -17.99 -4.56 4.07
C TRP A 246 -18.90 -4.63 5.31
N LEU A 247 -18.68 -5.59 6.20
CA LEU A 247 -19.58 -5.86 7.34
C LEU A 247 -18.87 -5.81 8.70
N GLN A 248 -17.56 -5.56 8.72
CA GLN A 248 -16.74 -5.62 9.94
C GLN A 248 -16.93 -6.95 10.71
N ASP A 249 -17.13 -8.03 10.00
CA ASP A 249 -17.40 -9.39 10.49
C ASP A 249 -16.40 -10.38 9.89
N THR A 250 -15.98 -11.37 10.66
CA THR A 250 -15.04 -12.42 10.22
C THR A 250 -15.59 -13.83 10.37
N THR A 251 -16.90 -13.96 10.64
CA THR A 251 -17.56 -15.27 10.73
C THR A 251 -17.73 -15.89 9.36
N ARG A 252 -17.91 -17.20 9.31
CA ARG A 252 -18.10 -17.95 8.06
C ARG A 252 -19.55 -17.86 7.59
N GLY A 253 -19.75 -18.04 6.28
CA GLY A 253 -21.05 -18.05 5.63
C GLY A 253 -21.69 -16.67 5.52
N LEU A 254 -22.78 -16.59 4.77
CA LEU A 254 -23.61 -15.41 4.55
C LEU A 254 -25.04 -15.69 5.03
N ASN A 255 -25.62 -14.78 5.79
CA ASN A 255 -27.05 -14.79 6.12
C ASN A 255 -27.84 -13.94 5.11
N ALA A 256 -29.17 -13.94 5.23
CA ALA A 256 -30.06 -13.23 4.29
C ALA A 256 -29.77 -11.71 4.21
N GLU A 257 -29.51 -11.06 5.33
CA GLU A 257 -29.20 -9.62 5.35
C GLU A 257 -27.85 -9.31 4.70
N GLN A 258 -26.86 -10.15 4.91
CA GLN A 258 -25.53 -10.01 4.31
C GLN A 258 -25.56 -10.27 2.78
N LEU A 259 -26.46 -11.13 2.32
CA LEU A 259 -26.71 -11.34 0.87
C LEU A 259 -27.30 -10.09 0.23
N LYS A 260 -28.20 -9.38 0.91
CA LYS A 260 -28.75 -8.09 0.41
C LYS A 260 -27.66 -7.03 0.24
N VAL A 261 -26.73 -6.94 1.20
CA VAL A 261 -25.58 -6.05 1.09
C VAL A 261 -24.72 -6.42 -0.13
N LEU A 262 -24.41 -7.70 -0.32
CA LEU A 262 -23.62 -8.15 -1.47
C LEU A 262 -24.33 -7.88 -2.81
N TYR A 263 -25.66 -7.92 -2.83
CA TYR A 263 -26.43 -7.64 -4.05
C TYR A 263 -26.40 -6.15 -4.43
N GLN A 264 -26.23 -5.24 -3.47
CA GLN A 264 -26.12 -3.79 -3.74
C GLN A 264 -24.76 -3.35 -4.26
N LEU A 265 -23.72 -4.15 -4.08
CA LEU A 265 -22.36 -3.85 -4.54
C LEU A 265 -22.15 -4.24 -5.98
#